data_a7de4b759d37bc95c323534764ff7c61
#
_entry.id   a7de4b759d37bc95c323534764ff7c61
#
_cell.length_a   1.000
_cell.length_b   1.000
_cell.length_c   1.000
_cell.angle_alpha   90.00
_cell.angle_beta   90.00
_cell.angle_gamma   90.00
#
_symmetry.space_group_name_H-M   'P 1'
#
loop_
_entity.id
_entity.type
_entity.pdbx_description
1 polymer ?
#
loop_
_entity_poly.entity_id
_entity_poly.type
_entity_poly.pdbx_seq_one_letter_code
_entity_poly.pdbx_strand_id
1 'polypeptide(L)'
;MLAFSFIFCRWFARYNMDLKALEQKLQSPVSALKNEFQTIRSGRPSPVMVEDIKVEVYGQQTPVKALGSISVMPPREITISLWDKSIAGAVAKAIEDSPLKVTANTDGNVIRINLPQLTDERKKEYEKVVKKMTEETRIRIRGARDEANKEVKKNEEEKKLSEDAAFKKKEEVQKLVDKINKEIEQALESKIREIFE
;
A
#
# COMPACT_ATOMS: atom_id res chain seq x y z
N MET A 1 -31.97 -39.38 22.55
CA MET A 1 -30.54 -39.61 22.27
C MET A 1 -29.98 -38.74 21.13
N LEU A 2 -30.39 -37.47 20.99
CA LEU A 2 -29.99 -36.57 19.88
C LEU A 2 -29.45 -35.21 20.32
N ALA A 3 -29.30 -34.97 21.63
CA ALA A 3 -28.83 -33.66 22.14
C ALA A 3 -27.31 -33.60 22.43
N PHE A 4 -26.60 -34.72 22.44
CA PHE A 4 -25.16 -34.76 22.76
C PHE A 4 -24.25 -34.44 21.57
N SER A 5 -24.73 -34.59 20.33
CA SER A 5 -23.92 -34.40 19.12
C SER A 5 -23.75 -32.93 18.75
N PHE A 6 -24.70 -32.06 19.09
CA PHE A 6 -24.65 -30.60 18.75
C PHE A 6 -23.73 -29.77 19.66
N ILE A 7 -23.57 -30.20 20.93
CA ILE A 7 -22.71 -29.51 21.90
C ILE A 7 -21.24 -29.80 21.61
N PHE A 8 -20.92 -31.04 21.16
CA PHE A 8 -19.55 -31.45 20.81
C PHE A 8 -19.02 -30.72 19.57
N CYS A 9 -19.88 -30.51 18.55
CA CYS A 9 -19.50 -29.82 17.32
C CYS A 9 -19.26 -28.30 17.53
N ARG A 10 -20.03 -27.67 18.44
CA ARG A 10 -19.88 -26.25 18.81
C ARG A 10 -18.68 -25.99 19.72
N TRP A 11 -18.24 -27.00 20.47
CA TRP A 11 -17.07 -26.93 21.35
C TRP A 11 -15.77 -27.06 20.56
N PHE A 12 -15.75 -27.89 19.52
CA PHE A 12 -14.60 -28.10 18.63
C PHE A 12 -14.30 -26.86 17.75
N ALA A 13 -15.30 -26.09 17.37
CA ALA A 13 -15.13 -24.88 16.55
C ALA A 13 -14.54 -23.69 17.33
N ARG A 14 -14.55 -23.72 18.67
CA ARG A 14 -14.09 -22.61 19.53
C ARG A 14 -12.58 -22.65 19.86
N TYR A 15 -11.90 -23.74 19.52
CA TYR A 15 -10.49 -23.98 19.82
C TYR A 15 -9.56 -23.95 18.60
N ASN A 16 -10.10 -23.59 17.44
CA ASN A 16 -9.27 -23.38 16.28
C ASN A 16 -8.77 -21.92 16.30
N MET A 17 -7.45 -21.73 16.50
CA MET A 17 -6.81 -20.47 16.14
C MET A 17 -7.30 -20.14 14.72
N ASP A 18 -8.02 -19.02 14.57
CA ASP A 18 -8.60 -18.66 13.30
C ASP A 18 -7.47 -18.20 12.36
N LEU A 19 -6.99 -19.13 11.53
CA LEU A 19 -5.95 -18.86 10.54
C LEU A 19 -6.33 -17.70 9.62
N LYS A 20 -7.64 -17.49 9.37
CA LYS A 20 -8.12 -16.33 8.60
C LYS A 20 -7.91 -15.02 9.36
N ALA A 21 -8.18 -15.02 10.66
CA ALA A 21 -7.91 -13.84 11.50
C ALA A 21 -6.41 -13.54 11.58
N LEU A 22 -5.56 -14.56 11.66
CA LEU A 22 -4.11 -14.41 11.61
C LEU A 22 -3.67 -13.88 10.23
N GLU A 23 -4.19 -14.43 9.13
CA GLU A 23 -3.90 -13.96 7.78
C GLU A 23 -4.28 -12.49 7.62
N GLN A 24 -5.46 -12.07 8.08
CA GLN A 24 -5.87 -10.66 8.08
C GLN A 24 -4.95 -9.78 8.95
N LYS A 25 -4.55 -10.27 10.14
CA LYS A 25 -3.60 -9.56 11.03
C LYS A 25 -2.22 -9.39 10.38
N LEU A 26 -1.77 -10.37 9.60
CA LEU A 26 -0.51 -10.30 8.85
C LEU A 26 -0.63 -9.45 7.58
N GLN A 27 -1.78 -9.45 6.92
CA GLN A 27 -2.01 -8.68 5.69
C GLN A 27 -2.16 -7.18 5.94
N SER A 28 -2.67 -6.77 7.11
CA SER A 28 -2.86 -5.37 7.47
C SER A 28 -1.55 -4.54 7.41
N PRO A 29 -0.42 -4.97 8.03
CA PRO A 29 0.86 -4.27 7.92
C PRO A 29 1.40 -4.21 6.48
N VAL A 30 1.14 -5.23 5.66
CA VAL A 30 1.57 -5.24 4.24
C VAL A 30 0.80 -4.23 3.43
N SER A 31 -0.52 -4.15 3.64
CA SER A 31 -1.37 -3.15 2.97
C SER A 31 -0.97 -1.73 3.36
N ALA A 32 -0.68 -1.50 4.65
CA ALA A 32 -0.17 -0.23 5.14
C ALA A 32 1.17 0.12 4.46
N LEU A 33 2.12 -0.82 4.39
CA LEU A 33 3.40 -0.64 3.71
C LEU A 33 3.23 -0.28 2.23
N LYS A 34 2.34 -0.97 1.51
CA LYS A 34 2.05 -0.67 0.09
C LYS A 34 1.49 0.75 -0.07
N ASN A 35 0.61 1.19 0.83
CA ASN A 35 0.08 2.54 0.82
C ASN A 35 1.17 3.58 1.14
N GLU A 36 2.03 3.32 2.14
CA GLU A 36 3.18 4.17 2.45
C GLU A 36 4.14 4.27 1.27
N PHE A 37 4.38 3.18 0.53
CA PHE A 37 5.19 3.21 -0.68
C PHE A 37 4.60 4.10 -1.79
N GLN A 38 3.27 4.23 -1.86
CA GLN A 38 2.63 5.15 -2.82
C GLN A 38 2.88 6.61 -2.48
N THR A 39 3.07 6.95 -1.20
CA THR A 39 3.38 8.34 -0.80
C THR A 39 4.82 8.75 -1.11
N ILE A 40 5.72 7.77 -1.27
CA ILE A 40 7.12 8.04 -1.64
C ILE A 40 7.19 8.37 -3.12
N ARG A 41 7.63 9.60 -3.41
CA ARG A 41 7.80 10.09 -4.80
C ARG A 41 8.93 9.32 -5.48
N SER A 42 8.57 8.45 -6.40
CA SER A 42 9.52 7.65 -7.18
C SER A 42 10.03 8.34 -8.44
N GLY A 43 9.59 9.57 -8.69
CA GLY A 43 9.88 10.27 -9.95
C GLY A 43 9.04 9.79 -11.13
N ARG A 44 8.26 8.71 -10.99
CA ARG A 44 7.28 8.30 -12.00
C ARG A 44 6.03 9.16 -11.91
N PRO A 45 5.51 9.61 -13.04
CA PRO A 45 4.23 10.31 -13.07
C PRO A 45 3.09 9.35 -12.67
N SER A 46 2.23 9.81 -11.77
CA SER A 46 1.02 9.10 -11.39
C SER A 46 -0.16 10.08 -11.43
N PRO A 47 -1.33 9.68 -11.95
CA PRO A 47 -2.53 10.51 -11.97
C PRO A 47 -2.89 11.04 -10.57
N VAL A 48 -2.71 10.21 -9.54
CA VAL A 48 -3.01 10.55 -8.14
C VAL A 48 -2.26 11.80 -7.66
N MET A 49 -1.10 12.13 -8.26
CA MET A 49 -0.31 13.32 -7.89
C MET A 49 -1.03 14.63 -8.18
N VAL A 50 -1.93 14.64 -9.17
CA VAL A 50 -2.62 15.86 -9.66
C VAL A 50 -4.13 15.78 -9.48
N GLU A 51 -4.72 14.59 -9.28
CA GLU A 51 -6.17 14.37 -9.19
C GLU A 51 -6.84 15.21 -8.11
N ASP A 52 -6.23 15.29 -6.93
CA ASP A 52 -6.83 15.93 -5.75
C ASP A 52 -6.42 17.39 -5.57
N ILE A 53 -5.67 17.98 -6.51
CA ILE A 53 -5.34 19.41 -6.49
C ILE A 53 -6.63 20.19 -6.67
N LYS A 54 -6.93 21.07 -5.73
CA LYS A 54 -8.11 21.93 -5.77
C LYS A 54 -7.80 23.17 -6.58
N VAL A 55 -8.62 23.43 -7.55
CA VAL A 55 -8.57 24.61 -8.43
C VAL A 55 -9.81 25.46 -8.18
N GLU A 56 -9.64 26.74 -8.06
CA GLU A 56 -10.76 27.68 -7.96
C GLU A 56 -11.30 27.97 -9.37
N VAL A 57 -12.46 27.40 -9.67
CA VAL A 57 -13.14 27.54 -10.95
C VAL A 57 -14.58 28.00 -10.69
N TYR A 58 -14.99 29.09 -11.32
CA TYR A 58 -16.34 29.68 -11.16
C TYR A 58 -16.74 29.95 -9.70
N GLY A 59 -15.77 30.33 -8.84
CA GLY A 59 -16.02 30.62 -7.42
C GLY A 59 -16.16 29.36 -6.54
N GLN A 60 -15.86 28.16 -7.07
CA GLN A 60 -15.87 26.91 -6.32
C GLN A 60 -14.52 26.20 -6.41
N GLN A 61 -14.14 25.55 -5.30
CA GLN A 61 -12.94 24.71 -5.28
C GLN A 61 -13.27 23.32 -5.83
N THR A 62 -12.80 23.05 -7.05
CA THR A 62 -13.07 21.80 -7.77
C THR A 62 -11.76 21.01 -7.95
N PRO A 63 -11.72 19.70 -7.68
CA PRO A 63 -10.54 18.88 -7.91
C PRO A 63 -10.27 18.71 -9.40
N VAL A 64 -9.00 18.64 -9.81
CA VAL A 64 -8.58 18.52 -11.22
C VAL A 64 -9.24 17.34 -11.92
N LYS A 65 -9.46 16.21 -11.23
CA LYS A 65 -10.15 15.02 -11.79
C LYS A 65 -11.58 15.30 -12.30
N ALA A 66 -12.25 16.34 -11.81
CA ALA A 66 -13.58 16.72 -12.25
C ALA A 66 -13.53 17.69 -13.45
N LEU A 67 -12.38 18.31 -13.72
CA LEU A 67 -12.21 19.34 -14.76
C LEU A 67 -11.68 18.78 -16.09
N GLY A 68 -11.14 17.56 -16.09
CA GLY A 68 -10.58 16.97 -17.30
C GLY A 68 -10.17 15.52 -17.15
N SER A 69 -9.64 14.95 -18.23
CA SER A 69 -9.07 13.61 -18.27
C SER A 69 -7.56 13.69 -18.01
N ILE A 70 -7.06 12.87 -17.09
CA ILE A 70 -5.65 12.81 -16.72
C ILE A 70 -5.03 11.57 -17.35
N SER A 71 -3.97 11.76 -18.13
CA SER A 71 -3.22 10.71 -18.80
C SER A 71 -1.75 10.82 -18.42
N VAL A 72 -1.07 9.68 -18.32
CA VAL A 72 0.37 9.63 -18.06
C VAL A 72 1.08 9.21 -19.32
N MET A 73 2.03 10.02 -19.74
CA MET A 73 2.90 9.71 -20.88
C MET A 73 4.32 9.41 -20.40
N PRO A 74 4.82 8.19 -20.66
CA PRO A 74 6.21 7.86 -20.35
C PRO A 74 7.18 8.77 -21.12
N PRO A 75 8.34 9.14 -20.57
CA PRO A 75 8.86 8.64 -19.29
C PRO A 75 8.41 9.44 -18.06
N ARG A 76 8.03 10.73 -18.17
CA ARG A 76 7.85 11.63 -17.01
C ARG A 76 6.86 12.75 -17.24
N GLU A 77 5.93 12.57 -18.14
CA GLU A 77 4.93 13.59 -18.49
C GLU A 77 3.55 13.19 -17.97
N ILE A 78 2.86 14.14 -17.35
CA ILE A 78 1.43 14.04 -17.05
C ILE A 78 0.73 15.00 -17.98
N THR A 79 -0.25 14.51 -18.72
CA THR A 79 -1.08 15.29 -19.63
C THR A 79 -2.49 15.37 -19.07
N ILE A 80 -3.01 16.59 -18.91
CA ILE A 80 -4.37 16.84 -18.47
C ILE A 80 -5.13 17.47 -19.64
N SER A 81 -6.14 16.77 -20.14
CA SER A 81 -7.03 17.27 -21.18
C SER A 81 -8.28 17.83 -20.53
N LEU A 82 -8.40 19.14 -20.49
CA LEU A 82 -9.52 19.85 -19.86
C LEU A 82 -10.75 19.85 -20.78
N TRP A 83 -11.93 19.81 -20.17
CA TRP A 83 -13.20 19.95 -20.87
C TRP A 83 -13.43 21.38 -21.39
N ASP A 84 -12.91 22.37 -20.65
CA ASP A 84 -13.05 23.78 -20.96
C ASP A 84 -11.69 24.46 -21.05
N LYS A 85 -11.42 25.10 -22.19
CA LYS A 85 -10.19 25.83 -22.44
C LYS A 85 -10.06 27.08 -21.57
N SER A 86 -11.17 27.69 -21.15
CA SER A 86 -11.16 28.94 -20.38
C SER A 86 -10.52 28.80 -19.01
N ILE A 87 -10.55 27.60 -18.42
CA ILE A 87 -10.03 27.29 -17.10
C ILE A 87 -8.55 26.85 -17.11
N ALA A 88 -7.95 26.68 -18.29
CA ALA A 88 -6.60 26.12 -18.43
C ALA A 88 -5.56 26.93 -17.66
N GLY A 89 -5.64 28.25 -17.68
CA GLY A 89 -4.73 29.13 -16.93
C GLY A 89 -4.87 28.99 -15.42
N ALA A 90 -6.11 28.87 -14.92
CA ALA A 90 -6.36 28.68 -13.49
C ALA A 90 -5.84 27.32 -13.00
N VAL A 91 -6.04 26.26 -13.81
CA VAL A 91 -5.55 24.91 -13.49
C VAL A 91 -4.02 24.86 -13.52
N ALA A 92 -3.38 25.45 -14.53
CA ALA A 92 -1.91 25.51 -14.62
C ALA A 92 -1.32 26.21 -13.40
N LYS A 93 -1.86 27.37 -13.02
CA LYS A 93 -1.41 28.12 -11.84
C LYS A 93 -1.59 27.34 -10.55
N ALA A 94 -2.73 26.68 -10.36
CA ALA A 94 -2.98 25.85 -9.17
C ALA A 94 -2.02 24.66 -9.08
N ILE A 95 -1.59 24.11 -10.22
CA ILE A 95 -0.59 23.04 -10.27
C ILE A 95 0.81 23.56 -9.91
N GLU A 96 1.19 24.74 -10.40
CA GLU A 96 2.47 25.39 -10.07
C GLU A 96 2.55 25.79 -8.59
N ASP A 97 1.46 26.30 -8.03
CA ASP A 97 1.34 26.66 -6.60
C ASP A 97 1.23 25.43 -5.68
N SER A 98 1.01 24.25 -6.25
CA SER A 98 0.89 23.01 -5.50
C SER A 98 2.22 22.59 -4.87
N PRO A 99 2.20 21.68 -3.86
CA PRO A 99 3.41 21.13 -3.25
C PRO A 99 4.34 20.42 -4.24
N LEU A 100 3.88 20.16 -5.47
CA LEU A 100 4.68 19.54 -6.53
C LEU A 100 5.77 20.46 -7.04
N LYS A 101 5.55 21.78 -7.06
CA LYS A 101 6.47 22.81 -7.59
C LYS A 101 6.99 22.44 -8.99
N VAL A 102 6.09 22.07 -9.87
CA VAL A 102 6.38 21.69 -11.25
C VAL A 102 5.86 22.75 -12.20
N THR A 103 6.54 22.90 -13.34
CA THR A 103 6.09 23.82 -14.39
C THR A 103 5.01 23.16 -15.24
N ALA A 104 3.90 23.85 -15.45
CA ALA A 104 2.79 23.41 -16.26
C ALA A 104 2.78 24.16 -17.60
N ASN A 105 2.99 23.46 -18.71
CA ASN A 105 2.91 24.02 -20.04
C ASN A 105 1.48 23.85 -20.58
N THR A 106 0.83 24.94 -20.93
CA THR A 106 -0.53 24.95 -21.46
C THR A 106 -0.53 25.04 -22.98
N ASP A 107 -1.15 24.06 -23.63
CA ASP A 107 -1.36 24.03 -25.09
C ASP A 107 -2.85 23.89 -25.37
N GLY A 108 -3.51 25.02 -25.54
CA GLY A 108 -4.96 25.07 -25.74
C GLY A 108 -5.75 24.59 -24.54
N ASN A 109 -6.35 23.41 -24.64
CA ASN A 109 -7.08 22.73 -23.56
C ASN A 109 -6.28 21.61 -22.92
N VAL A 110 -5.01 21.43 -23.31
CA VAL A 110 -4.12 20.40 -22.80
C VAL A 110 -3.05 21.04 -21.93
N ILE A 111 -2.89 20.55 -20.72
CA ILE A 111 -1.81 20.95 -19.82
C ILE A 111 -0.82 19.80 -19.72
N ARG A 112 0.44 20.10 -20.01
CA ARG A 112 1.56 19.14 -19.93
C ARG A 112 2.44 19.49 -18.74
N ILE A 113 2.66 18.53 -17.89
CA ILE A 113 3.46 18.66 -16.67
C ILE A 113 4.66 17.73 -16.80
N ASN A 114 5.86 18.30 -16.85
CA ASN A 114 7.09 17.54 -16.87
C ASN A 114 7.65 17.42 -15.43
N LEU A 115 7.77 16.19 -14.95
CA LEU A 115 8.37 15.92 -13.65
C LEU A 115 9.91 15.98 -13.75
N PRO A 116 10.59 16.74 -12.85
CA PRO A 116 12.04 16.78 -12.83
C PRO A 116 12.62 15.40 -12.45
N GLN A 117 13.82 15.13 -12.93
CA GLN A 117 14.54 13.92 -12.56
C GLN A 117 14.96 13.99 -11.09
N LEU A 118 14.81 12.88 -10.40
CA LEU A 118 15.42 12.71 -9.09
C LEU A 118 16.95 12.64 -9.25
N THR A 119 17.66 13.40 -8.42
CA THR A 119 19.12 13.24 -8.35
C THR A 119 19.48 11.89 -7.75
N ASP A 120 20.66 11.35 -8.10
CA ASP A 120 21.11 10.06 -7.58
C ASP A 120 21.21 10.05 -6.04
N GLU A 121 21.49 11.18 -5.44
CA GLU A 121 21.48 11.34 -3.99
C GLU A 121 20.08 11.13 -3.40
N ARG A 122 19.06 11.75 -4.01
CA ARG A 122 17.67 11.59 -3.61
C ARG A 122 17.15 10.16 -3.81
N LYS A 123 17.54 9.51 -4.91
CA LYS A 123 17.22 8.11 -5.15
C LYS A 123 17.75 7.22 -4.01
N LYS A 124 19.01 7.43 -3.61
CA LYS A 124 19.63 6.70 -2.50
C LYS A 124 18.97 7.00 -1.13
N GLU A 125 18.53 8.22 -0.90
CA GLU A 125 17.77 8.59 0.31
C GLU A 125 16.43 7.82 0.35
N TYR A 126 15.67 7.83 -0.75
CA TYR A 126 14.40 7.10 -0.84
C TYR A 126 14.59 5.59 -0.69
N GLU A 127 15.63 5.02 -1.29
CA GLU A 127 15.98 3.61 -1.10
C GLU A 127 16.18 3.26 0.38
N LYS A 128 16.91 4.09 1.14
CA LYS A 128 17.11 3.90 2.57
C LYS A 128 15.78 3.97 3.35
N VAL A 129 14.93 4.93 3.01
CA VAL A 129 13.62 5.10 3.64
C VAL A 129 12.72 3.88 3.38
N VAL A 130 12.65 3.42 2.12
CA VAL A 130 11.86 2.24 1.72
C VAL A 130 12.35 0.98 2.44
N LYS A 131 13.68 0.76 2.51
CA LYS A 131 14.27 -0.36 3.25
C LYS A 131 13.93 -0.30 4.74
N LYS A 132 14.01 0.88 5.36
CA LYS A 132 13.66 1.07 6.77
C LYS A 132 12.19 0.72 7.05
N MET A 133 11.26 1.23 6.24
CA MET A 133 9.82 0.91 6.36
C MET A 133 9.55 -0.59 6.21
N THR A 134 10.27 -1.23 5.29
CA THR A 134 10.17 -2.68 5.09
C THR A 134 10.63 -3.45 6.33
N GLU A 135 11.76 -3.06 6.94
CA GLU A 135 12.24 -3.73 8.16
C GLU A 135 11.28 -3.50 9.35
N GLU A 136 10.72 -2.32 9.51
CA GLU A 136 9.70 -2.07 10.53
C GLU A 136 8.47 -2.97 10.34
N THR A 137 8.05 -3.18 9.09
CA THR A 137 6.96 -4.11 8.76
C THR A 137 7.35 -5.56 9.06
N ARG A 138 8.56 -5.99 8.72
CA ARG A 138 9.07 -7.33 9.06
C ARG A 138 9.10 -7.57 10.57
N ILE A 139 9.45 -6.56 11.37
CA ILE A 139 9.41 -6.64 12.84
C ILE A 139 7.97 -6.89 13.32
N ARG A 140 6.99 -6.17 12.77
CA ARG A 140 5.57 -6.37 13.11
C ARG A 140 5.10 -7.79 12.76
N ILE A 141 5.49 -8.31 11.58
CA ILE A 141 5.18 -9.69 11.15
C ILE A 141 5.81 -10.71 12.10
N ARG A 142 7.09 -10.53 12.49
CA ARG A 142 7.73 -11.40 13.47
C ARG A 142 6.99 -11.41 14.82
N GLY A 143 6.59 -10.23 15.30
CA GLY A 143 5.78 -10.11 16.52
C GLY A 143 4.47 -10.88 16.43
N ALA A 144 3.73 -10.72 15.33
CA ALA A 144 2.47 -11.44 15.13
C ALA A 144 2.67 -12.97 15.03
N ARG A 145 3.76 -13.45 14.38
CA ARG A 145 4.13 -14.86 14.36
C ARG A 145 4.42 -15.39 15.77
N ASP A 146 5.19 -14.63 16.54
CA ASP A 146 5.60 -15.05 17.88
C ASP A 146 4.40 -15.09 18.84
N GLU A 147 3.45 -14.17 18.71
CA GLU A 147 2.17 -14.20 19.43
C GLU A 147 1.35 -15.44 19.05
N ALA A 148 1.22 -15.74 17.76
CA ALA A 148 0.52 -16.92 17.28
C ALA A 148 1.17 -18.23 17.79
N ASN A 149 2.49 -18.32 17.75
CA ASN A 149 3.20 -19.48 18.26
C ASN A 149 3.06 -19.63 19.78
N LYS A 150 3.03 -18.54 20.55
CA LYS A 150 2.76 -18.56 21.99
C LYS A 150 1.35 -19.06 22.28
N GLU A 151 0.37 -18.66 21.50
CA GLU A 151 -1.02 -19.12 21.63
C GLU A 151 -1.14 -20.62 21.35
N VAL A 152 -0.48 -21.11 20.28
CA VAL A 152 -0.44 -22.55 19.96
C VAL A 152 0.21 -23.33 21.11
N LYS A 153 1.34 -22.84 21.64
CA LYS A 153 2.05 -23.50 22.77
C LYS A 153 1.18 -23.53 24.03
N LYS A 154 0.51 -22.44 24.35
CA LYS A 154 -0.41 -22.38 25.50
C LYS A 154 -1.55 -23.39 25.38
N ASN A 155 -2.13 -23.53 24.19
CA ASN A 155 -3.20 -24.48 23.93
C ASN A 155 -2.69 -25.94 23.99
N GLU A 156 -1.43 -26.20 23.66
CA GLU A 156 -0.74 -27.49 23.84
C GLU A 156 -0.53 -27.80 25.34
N GLU A 157 -0.01 -26.86 26.11
CA GLU A 157 0.22 -26.98 27.56
C GLU A 157 -1.10 -27.20 28.35
N GLU A 158 -2.18 -26.54 27.92
CA GLU A 158 -3.53 -26.71 28.48
C GLU A 158 -4.23 -28.00 28.00
N LYS A 159 -3.53 -28.88 27.27
CA LYS A 159 -4.03 -30.14 26.68
C LYS A 159 -5.26 -29.95 25.79
N LYS A 160 -5.41 -28.76 25.17
CA LYS A 160 -6.47 -28.45 24.23
C LYS A 160 -6.12 -28.87 22.80
N LEU A 161 -4.81 -28.96 22.51
CA LEU A 161 -4.26 -29.46 21.27
C LEU A 161 -3.33 -30.64 21.56
N SER A 162 -3.33 -31.63 20.67
CA SER A 162 -2.31 -32.67 20.69
C SER A 162 -1.00 -32.11 20.13
N GLU A 163 0.14 -32.74 20.47
CA GLU A 163 1.46 -32.36 19.95
C GLU A 163 1.50 -32.30 18.43
N ASP A 164 0.92 -33.33 17.76
CA ASP A 164 0.84 -33.39 16.31
C ASP A 164 0.02 -32.23 15.72
N ALA A 165 -1.10 -31.87 16.38
CA ALA A 165 -1.93 -30.75 15.95
C ALA A 165 -1.24 -29.40 16.18
N ALA A 166 -0.52 -29.25 17.27
CA ALA A 166 0.29 -28.07 17.57
C ALA A 166 1.42 -27.89 16.55
N PHE A 167 2.10 -28.99 16.21
CA PHE A 167 3.15 -28.98 15.17
C PHE A 167 2.60 -28.55 13.81
N LYS A 168 1.50 -29.14 13.36
CA LYS A 168 0.85 -28.75 12.09
C LYS A 168 0.46 -27.28 12.08
N LYS A 169 -0.09 -26.77 13.20
CA LYS A 169 -0.45 -25.34 13.28
C LYS A 169 0.75 -24.41 13.22
N LYS A 170 1.86 -24.74 13.90
CA LYS A 170 3.12 -24.00 13.79
C LYS A 170 3.64 -23.98 12.35
N GLU A 171 3.51 -25.10 11.64
CA GLU A 171 3.87 -25.20 10.22
C GLU A 171 2.99 -24.34 9.32
N GLU A 172 1.66 -24.32 9.57
CA GLU A 172 0.71 -23.46 8.85
C GLU A 172 0.98 -21.98 9.08
N VAL A 173 1.26 -21.58 10.32
CA VAL A 173 1.69 -20.21 10.67
C VAL A 173 2.97 -19.85 9.91
N GLN A 174 3.95 -20.73 9.87
CA GLN A 174 5.21 -20.48 9.16
C GLN A 174 4.97 -20.30 7.65
N LYS A 175 4.16 -21.15 7.03
CA LYS A 175 3.81 -21.04 5.60
C LYS A 175 3.13 -19.70 5.28
N LEU A 176 2.24 -19.22 6.16
CA LEU A 176 1.62 -17.90 6.00
C LEU A 176 2.64 -16.78 6.10
N VAL A 177 3.52 -16.83 7.09
CA VAL A 177 4.59 -15.84 7.27
C VAL A 177 5.53 -15.81 6.08
N ASP A 178 5.92 -16.97 5.54
CA ASP A 178 6.79 -17.06 4.37
C ASP A 178 6.13 -16.47 3.12
N LYS A 179 4.81 -16.72 2.93
CA LYS A 179 4.03 -16.09 1.85
C LYS A 179 4.06 -14.58 1.98
N ILE A 180 3.79 -14.06 3.17
CA ILE A 180 3.78 -12.61 3.44
C ILE A 180 5.17 -11.98 3.26
N ASN A 181 6.23 -12.64 3.70
CA ASN A 181 7.60 -12.16 3.50
C ASN A 181 7.96 -12.07 2.00
N LYS A 182 7.51 -13.03 1.18
CA LYS A 182 7.67 -12.96 -0.29
C LYS A 182 6.93 -11.76 -0.89
N GLU A 183 5.70 -11.48 -0.43
CA GLU A 183 4.95 -10.30 -0.88
C GLU A 183 5.65 -9.00 -0.51
N ILE A 184 6.21 -8.91 0.68
CA ILE A 184 6.99 -7.75 1.14
C ILE A 184 8.23 -7.57 0.27
N GLU A 185 8.96 -8.65 -0.01
CA GLU A 185 10.17 -8.60 -0.85
C GLU A 185 9.85 -8.14 -2.27
N GLN A 186 8.80 -8.69 -2.87
CA GLN A 186 8.34 -8.28 -4.20
C GLN A 186 7.92 -6.81 -4.24
N ALA A 187 7.24 -6.32 -3.19
CA ALA A 187 6.86 -4.92 -3.08
C ALA A 187 8.09 -4.01 -2.96
N LEU A 188 9.09 -4.43 -2.16
CA LEU A 188 10.35 -3.72 -1.99
C LEU A 188 11.13 -3.64 -3.31
N GLU A 189 11.34 -4.78 -3.99
CA GLU A 189 12.06 -4.82 -5.26
C GLU A 189 11.37 -3.98 -6.34
N SER A 190 10.04 -4.08 -6.43
CA SER A 190 9.25 -3.27 -7.36
C SER A 190 9.42 -1.78 -7.09
N LYS A 191 9.38 -1.37 -5.82
CA LYS A 191 9.54 0.05 -5.46
C LYS A 191 10.95 0.56 -5.68
N ILE A 192 11.97 -0.25 -5.38
CA ILE A 192 13.37 0.11 -5.66
C ILE A 192 13.56 0.29 -7.17
N ARG A 193 13.06 -0.65 -7.99
CA ARG A 193 13.12 -0.54 -9.46
C ARG A 193 12.46 0.75 -9.95
N GLU A 194 11.27 1.08 -9.42
CA GLU A 194 10.53 2.30 -9.75
C GLU A 194 11.32 3.58 -9.41
N ILE A 195 12.10 3.60 -8.33
CA ILE A 195 12.93 4.75 -7.92
C ILE A 195 14.13 4.93 -8.86
N PHE A 196 14.70 3.85 -9.37
CA PHE A 196 15.92 3.91 -10.18
C PHE A 196 15.67 4.00 -11.69
N GLU A 197 14.50 3.67 -12.18
CA GLU A 197 14.05 3.95 -13.55
C GLU A 197 13.77 5.45 -13.76
#